data_ce900b2f23e2d44bf1e157aa6f25696a
#
_entry.id   ce900b2f23e2d44bf1e157aa6f25696a
#
_cell.length_a   1.000
_cell.length_b   1.000
_cell.length_c   1.000
_cell.angle_alpha   90.00
_cell.angle_beta   90.00
_cell.angle_gamma   90.00
#
_symmetry.space_group_name_H-M   'P 1'
#
loop_
_entity.id
_entity.type
_entity.pdbx_description
1 polymer ?
#
loop_
_entity_poly.entity_id
_entity_poly.type
_entity_poly.pdbx_seq_one_letter_code
_entity_poly.pdbx_strand_id
1 'polypeptide(L)'
;MAKKDGDFFKPLEPTKRYFGSFKIGYLYQHAETTKRSPIRPKNHPPILMDKIYHDASLGFEAGYTLKKKALLGGYLDAGMGDSYFMSAGFMAGVRLFKGWVIPKIALGYQLQILGAKIDKYQFNIQSAVGSVGLFFNAAKNFGLSVEARGGIPFYFIQSKFSKAFGTPRLNIYSIGITFTFYDFTRFLG
;
A
#
# COMPACT_ATOMS: atom_id res chain seq x y z
N MET A 1 1.99 -18.00 -40.61
CA MET A 1 2.78 -16.83 -40.21
C MET A 1 3.12 -16.97 -38.74
N ALA A 2 4.36 -17.28 -38.40
CA ALA A 2 4.81 -17.38 -37.00
C ALA A 2 4.88 -15.98 -36.39
N LYS A 3 4.12 -15.73 -35.32
CA LYS A 3 4.27 -14.50 -34.51
C LYS A 3 5.70 -14.48 -33.96
N LYS A 4 6.45 -13.43 -34.28
CA LYS A 4 7.80 -13.20 -33.74
C LYS A 4 7.75 -13.21 -32.20
N ASP A 5 8.50 -14.12 -31.59
CA ASP A 5 8.64 -14.29 -30.13
C ASP A 5 9.15 -13.02 -29.39
N GLY A 6 9.54 -11.99 -30.13
CA GLY A 6 10.02 -10.72 -29.56
C GLY A 6 8.95 -9.82 -28.92
N ASP A 7 7.65 -10.11 -29.08
CA ASP A 7 6.57 -9.25 -28.58
C ASP A 7 6.18 -9.53 -27.13
N PHE A 8 6.62 -10.65 -26.55
CA PHE A 8 6.28 -11.01 -25.17
C PHE A 8 6.89 -10.03 -24.15
N PHE A 9 8.09 -9.56 -24.39
CA PHE A 9 8.83 -8.67 -23.48
C PHE A 9 8.57 -7.19 -23.69
N LYS A 10 7.78 -6.80 -24.68
CA LYS A 10 7.45 -5.39 -24.90
C LYS A 10 6.22 -4.99 -24.09
N PRO A 11 6.28 -3.87 -23.35
CA PRO A 11 5.08 -3.30 -22.72
C PRO A 11 4.02 -3.05 -23.77
N LEU A 12 2.77 -3.43 -23.49
CA LEU A 12 1.67 -3.10 -24.37
C LEU A 12 1.45 -1.59 -24.34
N GLU A 13 1.40 -0.96 -25.51
CA GLU A 13 0.98 0.43 -25.58
C GLU A 13 -0.46 0.57 -25.08
N PRO A 14 -0.76 1.57 -24.24
CA PRO A 14 -2.09 1.78 -23.74
C PRO A 14 -3.01 2.18 -24.90
N THR A 15 -3.87 1.28 -25.32
CA THR A 15 -4.87 1.54 -26.35
C THR A 15 -6.14 2.12 -25.76
N LYS A 16 -6.40 1.94 -24.47
CA LYS A 16 -7.59 2.40 -23.77
C LYS A 16 -7.28 3.64 -22.92
N ARG A 17 -8.29 4.50 -22.75
CA ARG A 17 -8.22 5.66 -21.83
C ARG A 17 -8.25 5.23 -20.36
N TYR A 18 -8.61 3.99 -20.07
CA TYR A 18 -8.72 3.43 -18.74
C TYR A 18 -7.57 2.47 -18.47
N PHE A 19 -7.14 2.38 -17.24
CA PHE A 19 -6.25 1.34 -16.78
C PHE A 19 -6.83 0.65 -15.55
N GLY A 20 -6.43 -0.60 -15.34
CA GLY A 20 -6.67 -1.33 -14.12
C GLY A 20 -5.42 -2.13 -13.79
N SER A 21 -5.07 -2.26 -12.52
CA SER A 21 -3.97 -3.11 -12.08
C SER A 21 -4.37 -3.94 -10.87
N PHE A 22 -3.76 -5.10 -10.77
CA PHE A 22 -3.85 -5.99 -9.63
C PHE A 22 -2.45 -6.22 -9.07
N LYS A 23 -2.32 -6.17 -7.75
CA LYS A 23 -1.05 -6.33 -7.04
C LYS A 23 -1.18 -7.46 -6.02
N ILE A 24 -0.16 -8.29 -5.91
CA ILE A 24 -0.02 -9.29 -4.86
C ILE A 24 1.43 -9.30 -4.38
N GLY A 25 1.65 -9.32 -3.09
CA GLY A 25 3.01 -9.29 -2.59
C GLY A 25 3.13 -9.27 -1.08
N TYR A 26 4.19 -8.67 -0.63
CA TYR A 26 4.64 -8.67 0.74
C TYR A 26 4.91 -7.25 1.21
N LEU A 27 4.50 -6.94 2.43
CA LEU A 27 4.70 -5.66 3.09
C LEU A 27 5.47 -5.87 4.39
N TYR A 28 6.61 -5.19 4.49
CA TYR A 28 7.34 -5.00 5.73
C TYR A 28 6.90 -3.69 6.34
N GLN A 29 6.44 -3.70 7.57
CA GLN A 29 5.95 -2.52 8.25
C GLN A 29 6.58 -2.37 9.62
N HIS A 30 6.99 -1.15 9.93
CA HIS A 30 7.52 -0.75 11.23
C HIS A 30 6.58 0.26 11.89
N ALA A 31 6.16 -0.01 13.11
CA ALA A 31 5.36 0.89 13.91
C ALA A 31 6.11 1.21 15.21
N GLU A 32 6.36 2.50 15.45
CA GLU A 32 7.07 2.97 16.65
C GLU A 32 6.34 4.13 17.32
N THR A 33 6.38 4.15 18.66
CA THR A 33 5.97 5.32 19.44
C THR A 33 7.18 6.14 19.81
N THR A 34 7.06 7.47 19.82
CA THR A 34 8.13 8.32 20.31
C THR A 34 8.23 8.21 21.84
N LYS A 35 9.43 8.23 22.40
CA LYS A 35 9.67 8.24 23.86
C LYS A 35 8.93 9.40 24.57
N ARG A 36 8.70 10.51 23.86
CA ARG A 36 7.98 11.68 24.38
C ARG A 36 6.44 11.52 24.35
N SER A 37 5.93 10.54 23.62
CA SER A 37 4.49 10.31 23.49
C SER A 37 4.19 8.82 23.47
N PRO A 38 4.42 8.10 24.60
CA PRO A 38 4.07 6.71 24.71
C PRO A 38 2.55 6.54 24.70
N ILE A 39 2.08 5.36 24.36
CA ILE A 39 0.67 4.97 24.55
C ILE A 39 0.44 4.91 26.08
N ARG A 40 -0.50 5.71 26.60
CA ARG A 40 -0.83 5.74 28.03
C ARG A 40 -2.23 5.16 28.25
N PRO A 41 -2.36 3.86 28.49
CA PRO A 41 -3.62 3.26 28.91
C PRO A 41 -4.02 3.80 30.29
N LYS A 42 -5.33 3.98 30.52
CA LYS A 42 -5.83 4.35 31.85
C LYS A 42 -5.51 3.20 32.81
N ASN A 43 -4.84 3.51 33.94
CA ASN A 43 -4.46 2.55 34.98
C ASN A 43 -3.39 1.50 34.60
N HIS A 44 -2.62 1.72 33.54
CA HIS A 44 -1.51 0.86 33.14
C HIS A 44 -0.23 1.69 32.87
N PRO A 45 0.97 1.10 33.00
CA PRO A 45 2.20 1.79 32.67
C PRO A 45 2.22 2.20 31.19
N PRO A 46 3.00 3.24 30.84
CA PRO A 46 3.16 3.66 29.46
C PRO A 46 3.70 2.53 28.59
N ILE A 47 3.08 2.31 27.43
CA ILE A 47 3.51 1.30 26.47
C ILE A 47 4.36 2.01 25.40
N LEU A 48 5.59 1.56 25.23
CA LEU A 48 6.43 1.88 24.09
C LEU A 48 6.24 0.80 23.03
N MET A 49 5.80 1.20 21.86
CA MET A 49 5.70 0.32 20.69
C MET A 49 6.94 0.53 19.83
N ASP A 50 7.62 -0.54 19.54
CA ASP A 50 8.72 -0.60 18.58
C ASP A 50 8.66 -2.01 17.98
N LYS A 51 7.91 -2.14 16.88
CA LYS A 51 7.59 -3.45 16.36
C LYS A 51 7.53 -3.48 14.85
N ILE A 52 8.04 -4.57 14.35
CA ILE A 52 8.00 -4.94 12.94
C ILE A 52 6.86 -5.92 12.72
N TYR A 53 6.14 -5.74 11.62
CA TYR A 53 5.03 -6.56 11.14
C TYR A 53 5.32 -7.03 9.71
N HIS A 54 4.93 -8.26 9.44
CA HIS A 54 5.10 -8.92 8.16
C HIS A 54 3.74 -9.32 7.63
N ASP A 55 3.34 -8.73 6.51
CA ASP A 55 2.01 -8.93 5.96
C ASP A 55 2.07 -9.34 4.49
N ALA A 56 1.23 -10.29 4.11
CA ALA A 56 0.87 -10.50 2.71
C ALA A 56 -0.06 -9.37 2.28
N SER A 57 0.07 -8.88 1.06
CA SER A 57 -0.72 -7.75 0.56
C SER A 57 -1.38 -8.06 -0.78
N LEU A 58 -2.59 -7.54 -0.94
CA LEU A 58 -3.35 -7.53 -2.18
C LEU A 58 -3.74 -6.09 -2.50
N GLY A 59 -3.73 -5.70 -3.75
CA GLY A 59 -4.10 -4.36 -4.14
C GLY A 59 -4.72 -4.28 -5.53
N PHE A 60 -5.55 -3.25 -5.70
CA PHE A 60 -6.16 -2.88 -6.96
C PHE A 60 -5.95 -1.39 -7.22
N GLU A 61 -5.67 -1.06 -8.46
CA GLU A 61 -5.62 0.32 -8.92
C GLU A 61 -6.49 0.43 -10.17
N ALA A 62 -7.26 1.51 -10.29
CA ALA A 62 -8.04 1.78 -11.48
C ALA A 62 -8.15 3.28 -11.73
N GLY A 63 -8.23 3.67 -13.00
CA GLY A 63 -8.33 5.08 -13.35
C GLY A 63 -8.17 5.36 -14.83
N TYR A 64 -7.72 6.58 -15.11
CA TYR A 64 -7.58 7.12 -16.46
C TYR A 64 -6.13 7.27 -16.87
N THR A 65 -5.86 7.00 -18.14
CA THR A 65 -4.58 7.28 -18.79
C THR A 65 -4.72 8.54 -19.65
N LEU A 66 -4.01 9.59 -19.28
CA LEU A 66 -3.99 10.86 -19.99
C LEU A 66 -2.81 10.90 -20.97
N LYS A 67 -3.07 11.26 -22.22
CA LYS A 67 -2.06 11.38 -23.29
C LYS A 67 -1.13 10.15 -23.37
N LYS A 68 -1.65 8.95 -23.10
CA LYS A 68 -0.90 7.68 -23.07
C LYS A 68 0.26 7.62 -22.05
N LYS A 69 0.44 8.62 -21.21
CA LYS A 69 1.60 8.74 -20.31
C LYS A 69 1.21 8.87 -18.84
N ALA A 70 0.38 9.82 -18.48
CA ALA A 70 0.01 10.06 -17.10
C ALA A 70 -1.13 9.12 -16.69
N LEU A 71 -1.03 8.57 -15.48
CA LEU A 71 -2.03 7.73 -14.82
C LEU A 71 -2.63 8.53 -13.68
N LEU A 72 -3.95 8.61 -13.61
CA LEU A 72 -4.69 9.21 -12.50
C LEU A 72 -5.81 8.27 -12.12
N GLY A 73 -5.92 7.92 -10.85
CA GLY A 73 -6.96 6.99 -10.41
C GLY A 73 -7.06 6.82 -8.91
N GLY A 74 -7.78 5.78 -8.53
CA GLY A 74 -7.89 5.33 -7.16
C GLY A 74 -7.15 4.02 -6.94
N TYR A 75 -6.90 3.73 -5.68
CA TYR A 75 -6.36 2.46 -5.24
C TYR A 75 -7.13 1.91 -4.05
N LEU A 76 -7.09 0.60 -3.90
CA LEU A 76 -7.56 -0.16 -2.75
C LEU A 76 -6.53 -1.24 -2.45
N ASP A 77 -5.93 -1.21 -1.26
CA ASP A 77 -4.99 -2.21 -0.79
C ASP A 77 -5.50 -2.84 0.50
N ALA A 78 -5.23 -4.11 0.67
CA ALA A 78 -5.48 -4.84 1.90
C ALA A 78 -4.29 -5.75 2.22
N GLY A 79 -4.07 -6.03 3.49
CA GLY A 79 -3.03 -6.95 3.91
C GLY A 79 -3.39 -7.68 5.19
N MET A 80 -2.77 -8.85 5.33
CA MET A 80 -2.93 -9.72 6.48
C MET A 80 -1.64 -10.48 6.79
N GLY A 81 -1.43 -10.72 8.05
CA GLY A 81 -0.27 -11.42 8.58
C GLY A 81 -0.11 -11.15 10.07
N ASP A 82 0.99 -10.52 10.43
CA ASP A 82 1.21 -10.04 11.81
C ASP A 82 0.30 -8.85 12.13
N SER A 83 -0.19 -8.14 11.10
CA SER A 83 -1.20 -7.08 11.21
C SER A 83 -2.33 -7.29 10.20
N TYR A 84 -3.37 -6.45 10.28
CA TYR A 84 -4.40 -6.35 9.26
C TYR A 84 -4.53 -4.89 8.86
N PHE A 85 -4.61 -4.62 7.58
CA PHE A 85 -4.89 -3.27 7.12
C PHE A 85 -5.78 -3.26 5.87
N MET A 86 -6.53 -2.17 5.74
CA MET A 86 -7.19 -1.77 4.49
C MET A 86 -6.83 -0.30 4.23
N SER A 87 -6.49 0.00 3.00
CA SER A 87 -6.13 1.35 2.59
C SER A 87 -6.80 1.69 1.27
N ALA A 88 -7.33 2.89 1.15
CA ALA A 88 -7.93 3.39 -0.08
C ALA A 88 -7.59 4.86 -0.29
N GLY A 89 -7.50 5.28 -1.54
CA GLY A 89 -7.16 6.66 -1.86
C GLY A 89 -6.99 6.93 -3.33
N PHE A 90 -6.28 8.02 -3.61
CA PHE A 90 -5.97 8.46 -4.96
C PHE A 90 -4.51 8.22 -5.29
N MET A 91 -4.24 7.93 -6.55
CA MET A 91 -2.89 7.71 -7.06
C MET A 91 -2.66 8.48 -8.35
N ALA A 92 -1.42 8.86 -8.55
CA ALA A 92 -0.93 9.40 -9.80
C ALA A 92 0.38 8.72 -10.19
N GLY A 93 0.62 8.57 -11.49
CA GLY A 93 1.84 7.97 -12.00
C GLY A 93 2.17 8.44 -13.40
N VAL A 94 3.38 8.16 -13.84
CA VAL A 94 3.83 8.51 -15.19
C VAL A 94 4.52 7.32 -15.84
N ARG A 95 4.11 6.97 -17.05
CA ARG A 95 4.76 5.92 -17.86
C ARG A 95 6.03 6.49 -18.49
N LEU A 96 7.17 6.02 -18.06
CA LEU A 96 8.49 6.35 -18.61
C LEU A 96 8.99 5.21 -19.49
N PHE A 97 9.90 5.55 -20.42
CA PHE A 97 10.55 4.57 -21.29
C PHE A 97 9.55 3.62 -21.99
N LYS A 98 8.48 4.19 -22.58
CA LYS A 98 7.39 3.41 -23.21
C LYS A 98 6.67 2.44 -22.25
N GLY A 99 6.66 2.74 -20.96
CA GLY A 99 5.99 1.92 -19.94
C GLY A 99 6.84 0.87 -19.24
N TRP A 100 8.15 0.87 -19.47
CA TRP A 100 9.07 0.00 -18.71
C TRP A 100 9.17 0.37 -17.24
N VAL A 101 9.04 1.66 -16.93
CA VAL A 101 9.08 2.17 -15.56
C VAL A 101 7.91 3.09 -15.34
N ILE A 102 7.21 2.91 -14.22
CA ILE A 102 6.11 3.77 -13.82
C ILE A 102 6.34 4.22 -12.38
N PRO A 103 6.92 5.40 -12.15
CA PRO A 103 6.89 6.05 -10.85
C PRO A 103 5.45 6.42 -10.50
N LYS A 104 5.11 6.22 -9.22
CA LYS A 104 3.77 6.48 -8.67
C LYS A 104 3.87 7.21 -7.34
N ILE A 105 2.88 8.02 -7.07
CA ILE A 105 2.60 8.59 -5.75
C ILE A 105 1.15 8.29 -5.40
N ALA A 106 0.86 8.10 -4.13
CA ALA A 106 -0.51 7.95 -3.67
C ALA A 106 -0.73 8.64 -2.32
N LEU A 107 -1.98 9.07 -2.11
CA LEU A 107 -2.47 9.64 -0.87
C LEU A 107 -3.81 8.99 -0.53
N GLY A 108 -4.03 8.66 0.74
CA GLY A 108 -5.27 8.02 1.13
C GLY A 108 -5.45 7.87 2.62
N TYR A 109 -6.36 7.00 2.93
CA TYR A 109 -6.77 6.63 4.26
C TYR A 109 -6.47 5.16 4.51
N GLN A 110 -6.03 4.82 5.72
CA GLN A 110 -5.75 3.45 6.14
C GLN A 110 -6.42 3.14 7.47
N LEU A 111 -7.15 2.04 7.49
CA LEU A 111 -7.57 1.34 8.70
C LEU A 111 -6.55 0.25 8.98
N GLN A 112 -6.12 0.11 10.23
CA GLN A 112 -5.15 -0.88 10.60
C GLN A 112 -5.43 -1.46 11.98
N ILE A 113 -5.21 -2.77 12.11
CA ILE A 113 -5.27 -3.50 13.37
C ILE A 113 -3.88 -4.04 13.64
N LEU A 114 -3.21 -3.48 14.64
CA LEU A 114 -1.93 -3.97 15.11
C LEU A 114 -2.15 -4.90 16.31
N GLY A 115 -1.69 -6.15 16.20
CA GLY A 115 -1.60 -7.06 17.33
C GLY A 115 -0.31 -6.77 18.12
N ALA A 116 -0.42 -6.40 19.39
CA ALA A 116 0.74 -6.43 20.27
C ALA A 116 0.82 -7.83 20.91
N LYS A 117 1.90 -8.57 20.67
CA LYS A 117 2.16 -9.84 21.40
C LYS A 117 2.38 -9.63 22.90
N ILE A 118 2.68 -8.39 23.32
CA ILE A 118 2.80 -7.98 24.71
C ILE A 118 1.39 -7.72 25.22
N ASP A 119 0.90 -8.52 26.12
CA ASP A 119 -0.34 -8.36 26.90
C ASP A 119 -1.70 -8.50 26.17
N LYS A 120 -1.78 -9.18 25.03
CA LYS A 120 -3.06 -9.46 24.33
C LYS A 120 -3.83 -8.19 23.90
N TYR A 121 -3.15 -7.08 23.67
CA TYR A 121 -3.79 -5.85 23.20
C TYR A 121 -3.83 -5.78 21.67
N GLN A 122 -4.99 -5.44 21.14
CA GLN A 122 -5.15 -5.05 19.75
C GLN A 122 -5.37 -3.54 19.67
N PHE A 123 -4.71 -2.91 18.72
CA PHE A 123 -4.85 -1.48 18.46
C PHE A 123 -5.48 -1.27 17.09
N ASN A 124 -6.61 -0.57 17.07
CA ASN A 124 -7.24 -0.12 15.85
C ASN A 124 -6.78 1.31 15.56
N ILE A 125 -6.15 1.51 14.42
CA ILE A 125 -5.53 2.77 14.06
C ILE A 125 -6.13 3.26 12.75
N GLN A 126 -6.48 4.54 12.71
CA GLN A 126 -6.86 5.22 11.48
C GLN A 126 -5.79 6.25 11.15
N SER A 127 -5.31 6.23 9.93
CA SER A 127 -4.19 7.04 9.48
C SER A 127 -4.47 7.70 8.14
N ALA A 128 -3.97 8.92 7.98
CA ALA A 128 -3.70 9.44 6.65
C ALA A 128 -2.40 8.82 6.16
N VAL A 129 -2.38 8.29 4.94
CA VAL A 129 -1.22 7.61 4.38
C VAL A 129 -0.79 8.25 3.08
N GLY A 130 0.53 8.33 2.88
CA GLY A 130 1.14 8.71 1.62
C GLY A 130 2.12 7.65 1.18
N SER A 131 2.23 7.41 -0.11
CA SER A 131 3.22 6.47 -0.66
C SER A 131 3.91 7.00 -1.90
N VAL A 132 5.12 6.47 -2.11
CA VAL A 132 5.88 6.60 -3.35
C VAL A 132 6.27 5.21 -3.80
N GLY A 133 6.15 4.96 -5.09
CA GLY A 133 6.43 3.64 -5.63
C GLY A 133 7.01 3.67 -7.03
N LEU A 134 7.65 2.57 -7.40
CA LEU A 134 8.17 2.32 -8.73
C LEU A 134 7.67 0.97 -9.20
N PHE A 135 7.06 0.94 -10.37
CA PHE A 135 6.77 -0.29 -11.07
C PHE A 135 7.77 -0.49 -12.19
N PHE A 136 8.32 -1.68 -12.27
CA PHE A 136 9.22 -2.15 -13.32
C PHE A 136 8.51 -3.22 -14.13
N ASN A 137 8.27 -2.94 -15.39
CA ASN A 137 7.63 -3.89 -16.29
C ASN A 137 8.64 -4.98 -16.69
N ALA A 138 8.30 -6.24 -16.47
CA ALA A 138 9.12 -7.37 -16.90
C ALA A 138 8.63 -7.96 -18.22
N ALA A 139 7.31 -8.05 -18.42
CA ALA A 139 6.68 -8.59 -19.62
C ALA A 139 5.23 -8.14 -19.72
N LYS A 140 4.74 -7.79 -20.91
CA LYS A 140 3.32 -7.49 -21.27
C LYS A 140 2.45 -6.98 -20.10
N ASN A 141 2.86 -5.87 -19.46
CA ASN A 141 2.18 -5.27 -18.31
C ASN A 141 2.23 -6.09 -17.01
N PHE A 142 3.11 -7.08 -16.95
CA PHE A 142 3.45 -7.78 -15.72
C PHE A 142 4.82 -7.33 -15.25
N GLY A 143 4.97 -7.10 -13.96
CA GLY A 143 6.25 -6.69 -13.42
C GLY A 143 6.28 -6.64 -11.90
N LEU A 144 7.30 -5.99 -11.40
CA LEU A 144 7.59 -5.83 -9.99
C LEU A 144 7.32 -4.37 -9.57
N SER A 145 6.61 -4.17 -8.48
CA SER A 145 6.49 -2.87 -7.83
C SER A 145 7.22 -2.87 -6.50
N VAL A 146 7.92 -1.77 -6.24
CA VAL A 146 8.46 -1.44 -4.91
C VAL A 146 7.78 -0.17 -4.45
N GLU A 147 7.23 -0.17 -3.24
CA GLU A 147 6.49 0.96 -2.67
C GLU A 147 6.95 1.23 -1.24
N ALA A 148 7.25 2.49 -0.94
CA ALA A 148 7.45 2.97 0.41
C ALA A 148 6.24 3.79 0.83
N ARG A 149 5.71 3.55 2.03
CA ARG A 149 4.51 4.19 2.56
C ARG A 149 4.77 4.73 3.95
N GLY A 150 4.23 5.92 4.24
CA GLY A 150 4.22 6.52 5.56
C GLY A 150 2.81 6.86 6.00
N GLY A 151 2.49 6.63 7.28
CA GLY A 151 1.18 6.94 7.85
C GLY A 151 1.27 7.87 9.04
N ILE A 152 0.33 8.84 9.09
CA ILE A 152 0.12 9.74 10.22
C ILE A 152 -1.20 9.35 10.89
N PRO A 153 -1.15 8.65 12.04
CA PRO A 153 -2.34 8.28 12.79
C PRO A 153 -3.05 9.52 13.34
N PHE A 154 -4.35 9.58 13.17
CA PHE A 154 -5.20 10.62 13.75
C PHE A 154 -6.30 10.05 14.66
N TYR A 155 -6.52 8.75 14.65
CA TYR A 155 -7.45 8.06 15.53
C TYR A 155 -6.86 6.74 16.00
N PHE A 156 -7.05 6.43 17.29
CA PHE A 156 -6.47 5.28 17.93
C PHE A 156 -7.42 4.71 18.97
N ILE A 157 -7.79 3.43 18.85
CA ILE A 157 -8.63 2.72 19.81
C ILE A 157 -7.94 1.44 20.23
N GLN A 158 -7.98 1.16 21.51
CA GLN A 158 -7.61 -0.13 22.06
C GLN A 158 -8.85 -1.01 22.24
N SER A 159 -8.84 -2.24 21.73
CA SER A 159 -10.02 -3.11 21.65
C SER A 159 -10.61 -3.55 23.00
N LYS A 160 -9.87 -3.52 24.09
CA LYS A 160 -10.38 -3.90 25.43
C LYS A 160 -10.90 -2.76 26.27
N PHE A 161 -10.66 -1.50 25.88
CA PHE A 161 -11.08 -0.34 26.63
C PHE A 161 -11.77 0.64 25.71
N SER A 162 -13.06 0.77 25.81
CA SER A 162 -13.94 1.57 24.96
C SER A 162 -13.72 3.11 25.01
N LYS A 163 -12.57 3.59 25.47
CA LYS A 163 -12.26 5.01 25.49
C LYS A 163 -11.12 5.31 24.56
N ALA A 164 -11.35 6.26 23.65
CA ALA A 164 -10.32 6.85 22.83
C ALA A 164 -9.21 7.41 23.74
N PHE A 165 -8.02 6.89 23.62
CA PHE A 165 -6.84 7.52 24.23
C PHE A 165 -6.43 8.68 23.32
N GLY A 166 -5.93 9.76 23.92
CA GLY A 166 -5.34 10.84 23.13
C GLY A 166 -4.38 10.25 22.11
N THR A 167 -4.43 10.76 20.88
CA THR A 167 -3.68 10.24 19.73
C THR A 167 -2.19 10.15 20.07
N PRO A 168 -1.62 8.99 20.28
CA PRO A 168 -0.18 8.89 20.50
C PRO A 168 0.54 9.33 19.22
N ARG A 169 1.71 9.90 19.35
CA ARG A 169 2.59 10.13 18.20
C ARG A 169 3.20 8.78 17.80
N LEU A 170 2.48 8.05 16.99
CA LEU A 170 2.89 6.80 16.42
C LEU A 170 3.33 7.06 14.98
N ASN A 171 4.53 6.62 14.64
CA ASN A 171 5.04 6.64 13.29
C ASN A 171 4.83 5.24 12.68
N ILE A 172 4.28 5.19 11.49
CA ILE A 172 4.09 3.94 10.76
C ILE A 172 4.76 4.09 9.40
N TYR A 173 5.74 3.24 9.14
CA TYR A 173 6.44 3.17 7.86
C TYR A 173 6.34 1.77 7.32
N SER A 174 6.21 1.65 6.01
CA SER A 174 6.23 0.34 5.38
C SER A 174 6.95 0.37 4.03
N ILE A 175 7.54 -0.76 3.69
CA ILE A 175 8.12 -1.03 2.37
C ILE A 175 7.45 -2.29 1.84
N GLY A 176 6.89 -2.20 0.66
CA GLY A 176 6.22 -3.29 -0.03
C GLY A 176 6.92 -3.69 -1.30
N ILE A 177 6.96 -4.99 -1.58
CA ILE A 177 7.37 -5.56 -2.84
C ILE A 177 6.20 -6.37 -3.37
N THR A 178 5.70 -6.02 -4.55
CA THR A 178 4.53 -6.66 -5.13
C THR A 178 4.76 -7.05 -6.58
N PHE A 179 4.25 -8.21 -6.96
CA PHE A 179 4.01 -8.53 -8.36
C PHE A 179 2.76 -7.78 -8.81
N THR A 180 2.87 -7.09 -9.93
CA THR A 180 1.81 -6.20 -10.42
C THR A 180 1.45 -6.54 -11.86
N PHE A 181 0.16 -6.69 -12.10
CA PHE A 181 -0.42 -6.91 -13.42
C PHE A 181 -1.15 -5.65 -13.84
N TYR A 182 -0.63 -4.91 -14.81
CA TYR A 182 -1.29 -3.76 -15.40
C TYR A 182 -2.19 -4.16 -16.55
N ASP A 183 -3.33 -3.44 -16.68
CA ASP A 183 -4.32 -3.67 -17.73
C ASP A 183 -4.86 -5.13 -17.73
N PHE A 184 -5.01 -5.71 -16.54
CA PHE A 184 -5.52 -7.09 -16.38
C PHE A 184 -6.90 -7.28 -17.02
N THR A 185 -7.67 -6.22 -17.22
CA THR A 185 -8.97 -6.26 -17.92
C THR A 185 -8.87 -6.79 -19.35
N ARG A 186 -7.68 -6.83 -19.95
CA ARG A 186 -7.45 -7.47 -21.26
C ARG A 186 -7.37 -8.98 -21.20
N PHE A 187 -7.21 -9.58 -20.02
CA PHE A 187 -7.22 -11.03 -19.82
C PHE A 187 -8.63 -11.57 -19.59
N LEU A 188 -9.60 -10.67 -19.33
CA LEU A 188 -10.98 -11.02 -19.03
C LEU A 188 -11.93 -10.81 -20.22
N GLY A 189 -11.44 -10.33 -21.38
CA GLY A 189 -12.27 -10.04 -22.54
C GLY A 189 -11.67 -10.40 -23.89
#